data_cdecb72d3806df69cdafe5279c497b50
#
_entry.id   cdecb72d3806df69cdafe5279c497b50
#
_cell.length_a   1.000
_cell.length_b   1.000
_cell.length_c   1.000
_cell.angle_alpha   90.00
_cell.angle_beta   90.00
_cell.angle_gamma   90.00
#
_symmetry.space_group_name_H-M   'P 1'
#
loop_
_entity.id
_entity.type
_entity.pdbx_description
1 polymer ?
#
loop_
_entity_poly.entity_id
_entity_poly.type
_entity_poly.pdbx_seq_one_letter_code
_entity_poly.pdbx_strand_id
1 'polypeptide(L)'
;MADLSYPSLAGTVLPIFLVEGDKALCFHGSGLLLDKGIFVTCWHCVSASLSGDRRYTVAIPSTGQECALADIKKLERAASGADLAIGIVDAVPKLRLILAPGPFELMGHDVWSFGYPYTDQKPSNSGGYDFTLNGRILRGYVTRTFLYDHPSGQQVESYELDMPTPSGMSGAPLVLRGGLQVTGILFGLHDVEMVDAESMGGHRIQTTRVVSFGLAHTAKTLRAVTTSATKGMPLAEFLRQ
;
A
#
# COMPACT_ATOMS: atom_id res chain seq x y z
N MET A 1 -11.89 13.36 18.07
CA MET A 1 -11.89 12.94 16.66
C MET A 1 -10.44 12.94 16.21
N ALA A 2 -9.90 11.87 15.59
CA ALA A 2 -8.51 11.89 15.11
C ALA A 2 -8.37 12.90 13.97
N ASP A 3 -7.22 13.60 13.94
CA ASP A 3 -6.91 14.55 12.88
C ASP A 3 -6.50 13.80 11.60
N LEU A 4 -7.43 13.69 10.66
CA LEU A 4 -7.20 13.11 9.32
C LEU A 4 -6.69 14.17 8.32
N SER A 5 -5.96 15.17 8.79
CA SER A 5 -5.33 16.15 7.92
C SER A 5 -4.25 15.54 7.03
N TYR A 6 -3.97 16.17 5.90
CA TYR A 6 -2.92 15.73 4.99
C TYR A 6 -1.55 15.56 5.70
N PRO A 7 -1.07 16.49 6.55
CA PRO A 7 0.20 16.31 7.25
C PRO A 7 0.24 15.10 8.17
N SER A 8 -0.87 14.76 8.83
CA SER A 8 -0.96 13.58 9.71
C SER A 8 -0.92 12.29 8.91
N LEU A 9 -1.64 12.23 7.78
CA LEU A 9 -1.64 11.07 6.88
C LEU A 9 -0.29 10.91 6.19
N ALA A 10 0.29 11.99 5.65
CA ALA A 10 1.58 11.95 4.96
C ALA A 10 2.77 11.63 5.89
N GLY A 11 2.64 11.85 7.21
CA GLY A 11 3.63 11.40 8.21
C GLY A 11 3.39 10.00 8.75
N THR A 12 2.42 9.26 8.20
CA THR A 12 2.07 7.90 8.61
C THR A 12 2.08 6.92 7.44
N VAL A 13 1.63 7.35 6.27
CA VAL A 13 1.77 6.60 5.02
C VAL A 13 2.86 7.28 4.21
N LEU A 14 3.95 6.58 3.97
CA LEU A 14 5.17 7.14 3.42
C LEU A 14 5.40 6.63 1.99
N PRO A 15 5.84 7.50 1.05
CA PRO A 15 6.23 7.08 -0.28
C PRO A 15 7.60 6.39 -0.25
N ILE A 16 7.76 5.36 -1.09
CA ILE A 16 8.97 4.53 -1.18
C ILE A 16 9.77 4.90 -2.41
N PHE A 17 11.06 5.10 -2.24
CA PHE A 17 12.02 5.39 -3.30
C PHE A 17 13.17 4.38 -3.32
N LEU A 18 13.63 4.06 -4.51
CA LEU A 18 14.96 3.50 -4.72
C LEU A 18 15.93 4.65 -4.86
N VAL A 19 17.00 4.65 -4.08
CA VAL A 19 18.05 5.66 -4.13
C VAL A 19 19.40 5.02 -4.37
N GLU A 20 20.33 5.78 -4.97
CA GLU A 20 21.75 5.42 -5.14
C GLU A 20 22.59 6.62 -4.69
N GLY A 21 23.38 6.43 -3.64
CA GLY A 21 23.96 7.56 -2.91
C GLY A 21 22.85 8.49 -2.41
N ASP A 22 22.91 9.76 -2.80
CA ASP A 22 21.90 10.80 -2.45
C ASP A 22 20.87 11.05 -3.57
N LYS A 23 20.88 10.22 -4.63
CA LYS A 23 20.01 10.42 -5.79
C LYS A 23 18.83 9.48 -5.77
N ALA A 24 17.62 10.03 -5.81
CA ALA A 24 16.42 9.24 -6.01
C ALA A 24 16.34 8.80 -7.48
N LEU A 25 16.21 7.48 -7.70
CA LEU A 25 16.18 6.87 -9.02
C LEU A 25 14.76 6.62 -9.52
N CYS A 26 13.89 6.11 -8.65
CA CYS A 26 12.49 5.86 -8.99
C CYS A 26 11.62 5.78 -7.74
N PHE A 27 10.34 6.06 -7.95
CA PHE A 27 9.27 5.86 -6.98
C PHE A 27 8.68 4.46 -7.15
N HIS A 28 8.45 3.76 -6.04
CA HIS A 28 8.02 2.37 -6.04
C HIS A 28 6.60 2.12 -5.49
N GLY A 29 6.07 3.04 -4.71
CA GLY A 29 4.75 2.88 -4.09
C GLY A 29 4.65 3.53 -2.72
N SER A 30 3.74 3.03 -1.92
CA SER A 30 3.44 3.53 -0.59
C SER A 30 3.74 2.49 0.47
N GLY A 31 3.80 2.90 1.73
CA GLY A 31 3.89 1.98 2.86
C GLY A 31 3.39 2.63 4.14
N LEU A 32 2.94 1.79 5.05
CA LEU A 32 2.37 2.17 6.34
C LEU A 32 3.44 2.14 7.43
N LEU A 33 3.65 3.26 8.09
CA LEU A 33 4.44 3.35 9.32
C LEU A 33 3.53 3.09 10.53
N LEU A 34 3.89 2.11 11.33
CA LEU A 34 3.24 1.72 12.58
C LEU A 34 4.12 2.05 13.78
N ASP A 35 3.59 1.83 14.99
CA ASP A 35 4.35 1.99 16.23
C ASP A 35 5.68 1.21 16.18
N LYS A 36 6.67 1.66 16.96
CA LYS A 36 8.04 1.09 17.07
C LYS A 36 8.85 1.18 15.78
N GLY A 37 8.45 2.07 14.85
CA GLY A 37 9.13 2.23 13.57
C GLY A 37 8.89 1.07 12.59
N ILE A 38 7.92 0.21 12.85
CA ILE A 38 7.55 -0.88 11.93
C ILE A 38 6.95 -0.27 10.66
N PHE A 39 7.56 -0.61 9.54
CA PHE A 39 7.10 -0.18 8.23
C PHE A 39 6.60 -1.38 7.42
N VAL A 40 5.38 -1.29 6.92
CA VAL A 40 4.71 -2.34 6.15
C VAL A 40 4.44 -1.85 4.74
N THR A 41 4.74 -2.69 3.74
CA THR A 41 4.44 -2.42 2.32
C THR A 41 4.22 -3.72 1.55
N CYS A 42 3.94 -3.63 0.25
CA CYS A 42 3.95 -4.78 -0.63
C CYS A 42 5.39 -5.22 -0.97
N TRP A 43 5.59 -6.55 -1.08
CA TRP A 43 6.91 -7.07 -1.45
C TRP A 43 7.34 -6.62 -2.85
N HIS A 44 6.43 -6.58 -3.82
CA HIS A 44 6.77 -6.13 -5.18
C HIS A 44 7.27 -4.68 -5.24
N CYS A 45 6.90 -3.82 -4.28
CA CYS A 45 7.42 -2.45 -4.18
C CYS A 45 8.91 -2.40 -3.78
N VAL A 46 9.44 -3.47 -3.20
CA VAL A 46 10.80 -3.50 -2.60
C VAL A 46 11.60 -4.75 -3.00
N SER A 47 11.14 -5.47 -4.03
CA SER A 47 11.72 -6.75 -4.46
C SER A 47 12.84 -6.62 -5.50
N ALA A 48 13.16 -5.42 -5.98
CA ALA A 48 14.23 -5.24 -6.95
C ALA A 48 15.58 -5.63 -6.33
N SER A 49 16.39 -6.33 -7.11
CA SER A 49 17.73 -6.70 -6.70
C SER A 49 18.59 -5.44 -6.52
N LEU A 50 19.08 -5.23 -5.31
CA LEU A 50 19.94 -4.10 -5.00
C LEU A 50 21.39 -4.42 -5.38
N SER A 51 22.03 -3.53 -6.10
CA SER A 51 23.46 -3.61 -6.47
C SER A 51 24.14 -2.30 -6.18
N GLY A 52 25.42 -2.34 -5.82
CA GLY A 52 26.17 -1.14 -5.49
C GLY A 52 25.66 -0.46 -4.22
N ASP A 53 25.54 0.88 -4.25
CA ASP A 53 25.06 1.71 -3.13
C ASP A 53 23.54 1.98 -3.18
N ARG A 54 22.79 1.07 -3.81
CA ARG A 54 21.34 1.19 -3.92
C ARG A 54 20.64 0.70 -2.66
N ARG A 55 19.63 1.46 -2.23
CA ARG A 55 18.81 1.14 -1.07
C ARG A 55 17.39 1.66 -1.22
N TYR A 56 16.46 1.08 -0.47
CA TYR A 56 15.11 1.60 -0.34
C TYR A 56 15.04 2.61 0.78
N THR A 57 14.42 3.74 0.50
CA THR A 57 14.16 4.82 1.45
C THR A 57 12.69 5.22 1.42
N VAL A 58 12.26 5.88 2.46
CA VAL A 58 10.96 6.57 2.51
C VAL A 58 11.19 8.07 2.64
N ALA A 59 10.31 8.86 2.05
CA ALA A 59 10.30 10.30 2.30
C ALA A 59 9.36 10.63 3.46
N ILE A 60 9.91 11.26 4.49
CA ILE A 60 9.19 11.72 5.68
C ILE A 60 8.98 13.21 5.54
N PRO A 61 7.72 13.70 5.50
CA PRO A 61 7.44 15.12 5.42
C PRO A 61 8.02 15.89 6.61
N SER A 62 8.84 16.90 6.32
CA SER A 62 9.34 17.85 7.30
C SER A 62 8.52 19.14 7.28
N THR A 63 8.94 20.16 8.01
CA THR A 63 8.32 21.49 7.97
C THR A 63 8.64 22.17 6.64
N GLY A 64 7.62 22.53 5.86
CA GLY A 64 7.76 23.14 4.54
C GLY A 64 7.46 22.18 3.40
N GLN A 65 8.11 22.39 2.26
CA GLN A 65 8.00 21.51 1.05
C GLN A 65 9.05 20.42 0.99
N GLU A 66 9.98 20.39 1.92
CA GLU A 66 11.08 19.42 1.94
C GLU A 66 10.67 18.14 2.66
N CYS A 67 11.24 17.02 2.20
CA CYS A 67 11.12 15.73 2.84
C CYS A 67 12.50 15.24 3.29
N ALA A 68 12.58 14.69 4.50
CA ALA A 68 13.75 13.94 4.91
C ALA A 68 13.67 12.52 4.37
N LEU A 69 14.77 11.98 3.84
CA LEU A 69 14.86 10.58 3.45
C LEU A 69 15.32 9.74 4.65
N ALA A 70 14.64 8.63 4.87
CA ALA A 70 15.01 7.64 5.89
C ALA A 70 15.12 6.25 5.27
N ASP A 71 16.19 5.53 5.58
CA ASP A 71 16.41 4.17 5.08
C ASP A 71 15.42 3.18 5.69
N ILE A 72 14.96 2.23 4.89
CA ILE A 72 14.21 1.08 5.38
C ILE A 72 15.21 -0.01 5.75
N LYS A 73 15.40 -0.22 7.05
CA LYS A 73 16.32 -1.23 7.61
C LYS A 73 15.59 -2.56 7.79
N LYS A 74 16.33 -3.68 7.77
CA LYS A 74 15.82 -5.05 8.01
C LYS A 74 14.57 -5.38 7.17
N LEU A 75 14.59 -4.97 5.92
CA LEU A 75 13.47 -5.16 5.00
C LEU A 75 13.42 -6.62 4.54
N GLU A 76 12.34 -7.31 4.87
CA GLU A 76 12.17 -8.73 4.58
C GLU A 76 10.76 -9.02 4.08
N ARG A 77 10.65 -10.00 3.16
CA ARG A 77 9.37 -10.55 2.72
C ARG A 77 8.69 -11.32 3.86
N ALA A 78 7.37 -11.28 3.92
CA ALA A 78 6.59 -12.11 4.83
C ALA A 78 6.93 -13.60 4.67
N ALA A 79 7.17 -14.31 5.79
CA ALA A 79 7.51 -15.74 5.77
C ALA A 79 6.43 -16.61 5.14
N SER A 80 5.16 -16.16 5.17
CA SER A 80 4.03 -16.83 4.51
C SER A 80 4.10 -16.81 2.99
N GLY A 81 5.05 -16.07 2.39
CA GLY A 81 5.12 -15.87 0.95
C GLY A 81 4.11 -14.88 0.37
N ALA A 82 3.24 -14.31 1.19
CA ALA A 82 2.35 -13.22 0.76
C ALA A 82 3.15 -12.06 0.17
N ASP A 83 2.51 -11.27 -0.70
CA ASP A 83 3.12 -10.07 -1.28
C ASP A 83 3.17 -8.92 -0.25
N LEU A 84 3.73 -9.20 0.91
CA LEU A 84 3.94 -8.25 2.01
C LEU A 84 5.40 -8.24 2.42
N ALA A 85 5.89 -7.08 2.81
CA ALA A 85 7.20 -6.86 3.38
C ALA A 85 7.11 -6.02 4.65
N ILE A 86 7.99 -6.32 5.61
CA ILE A 86 8.17 -5.52 6.82
C ILE A 86 9.64 -5.08 6.90
N GLY A 87 9.83 -3.82 7.26
CA GLY A 87 11.11 -3.23 7.61
C GLY A 87 11.01 -2.35 8.84
N ILE A 88 12.10 -1.69 9.17
CA ILE A 88 12.19 -0.72 10.26
C ILE A 88 12.61 0.63 9.67
N VAL A 89 11.84 1.67 9.97
CA VAL A 89 12.17 3.07 9.69
C VAL A 89 12.36 3.80 11.01
N ASP A 90 13.43 4.59 11.11
CA ASP A 90 13.69 5.39 12.30
C ASP A 90 12.82 6.65 12.32
N ALA A 91 11.53 6.43 12.52
CA ALA A 91 10.51 7.48 12.57
C ALA A 91 9.31 7.02 13.42
N VAL A 92 8.51 8.01 13.84
CA VAL A 92 7.26 7.79 14.58
C VAL A 92 6.09 8.25 13.71
N PRO A 93 5.01 7.44 13.59
CA PRO A 93 3.84 7.84 12.81
C PRO A 93 3.16 9.08 13.42
N LYS A 94 2.79 10.04 12.58
CA LYS A 94 2.06 11.23 13.04
C LYS A 94 0.60 10.93 13.38
N LEU A 95 0.04 9.89 12.77
CA LEU A 95 -1.30 9.38 13.07
C LEU A 95 -1.18 7.92 13.48
N ARG A 96 -1.61 7.59 14.68
CA ARG A 96 -1.57 6.20 15.16
C ARG A 96 -2.69 5.36 14.56
N LEU A 97 -2.36 4.68 13.46
CA LEU A 97 -3.21 3.64 12.90
C LEU A 97 -2.96 2.32 13.63
N ILE A 98 -4.02 1.58 13.96
CA ILE A 98 -3.94 0.31 14.69
C ILE A 98 -4.43 -0.84 13.80
N LEU A 99 -3.85 -2.01 13.93
CA LEU A 99 -4.36 -3.18 13.23
C LEU A 99 -5.73 -3.57 13.76
N ALA A 100 -6.67 -3.78 12.87
CA ALA A 100 -8.01 -4.25 13.23
C ALA A 100 -7.95 -5.55 14.06
N PRO A 101 -8.72 -5.70 15.15
CA PRO A 101 -8.47 -6.74 16.17
C PRO A 101 -8.80 -8.17 15.75
N GLY A 102 -9.52 -8.40 14.65
CA GLY A 102 -9.94 -9.76 14.29
C GLY A 102 -10.23 -9.96 12.81
N PRO A 103 -10.52 -11.19 12.43
CA PRO A 103 -11.09 -11.45 11.13
C PRO A 103 -12.48 -10.83 11.10
N PHE A 104 -12.70 -9.94 10.14
CA PHE A 104 -14.01 -9.36 9.90
C PHE A 104 -14.49 -9.84 8.54
N GLU A 105 -15.75 -10.20 8.49
CA GLU A 105 -16.45 -10.20 7.23
C GLU A 105 -16.74 -8.73 6.89
N LEU A 106 -15.99 -8.19 5.93
CA LEU A 106 -16.05 -6.76 5.59
C LEU A 106 -16.89 -6.45 4.37
N MET A 107 -17.57 -7.44 3.78
CA MET A 107 -18.43 -7.22 2.61
C MET A 107 -19.45 -6.12 2.89
N GLY A 108 -19.51 -5.11 2.03
CA GLY A 108 -20.38 -3.95 2.17
C GLY A 108 -19.89 -2.87 3.15
N HIS A 109 -18.76 -3.07 3.83
CA HIS A 109 -18.21 -2.05 4.72
C HIS A 109 -17.51 -0.94 3.95
N ASP A 110 -17.75 0.31 4.38
CA ASP A 110 -17.04 1.49 3.91
C ASP A 110 -15.57 1.43 4.35
N VAL A 111 -14.68 1.70 3.40
CA VAL A 111 -13.25 1.77 3.61
C VAL A 111 -12.64 2.99 2.96
N TRP A 112 -11.47 3.37 3.41
CA TRP A 112 -10.65 4.39 2.76
C TRP A 112 -9.19 3.98 2.78
N SER A 113 -8.41 4.60 1.89
CA SER A 113 -6.97 4.47 1.84
C SER A 113 -6.35 5.83 1.55
N PHE A 114 -5.11 6.03 2.01
CA PHE A 114 -4.27 7.16 1.63
C PHE A 114 -2.94 6.63 1.09
N GLY A 115 -2.47 7.20 0.00
CA GLY A 115 -1.20 6.86 -0.63
C GLY A 115 -0.83 7.88 -1.70
N TYR A 116 0.13 7.54 -2.56
CA TYR A 116 0.74 8.47 -3.52
C TYR A 116 0.57 8.01 -4.98
N PRO A 117 -0.69 7.94 -5.49
CA PRO A 117 -0.91 7.62 -6.89
C PRO A 117 -0.40 8.76 -7.78
N TYR A 118 0.05 8.39 -8.99
CA TYR A 118 0.43 9.37 -10.01
C TYR A 118 1.53 10.35 -9.53
N THR A 119 2.55 9.83 -8.85
CA THR A 119 3.74 10.62 -8.52
C THR A 119 4.47 11.01 -9.80
N ASP A 120 4.56 12.32 -10.05
CA ASP A 120 5.30 12.86 -11.18
C ASP A 120 6.80 12.80 -10.92
N GLN A 121 7.57 12.50 -11.97
CA GLN A 121 9.03 12.51 -11.91
C GLN A 121 9.61 13.33 -13.05
N LYS A 122 10.66 14.10 -12.78
CA LYS A 122 11.39 14.88 -13.76
C LYS A 122 12.89 14.66 -13.57
N PRO A 123 13.70 14.57 -14.66
CA PRO A 123 15.14 14.51 -14.52
C PRO A 123 15.67 15.66 -13.68
N SER A 124 16.53 15.36 -12.70
CA SER A 124 17.19 16.37 -11.86
C SER A 124 18.51 16.81 -12.48
N ASN A 125 18.86 18.09 -12.32
CA ASN A 125 20.14 18.63 -12.78
C ASN A 125 21.37 18.01 -12.07
N SER A 126 21.16 17.45 -10.86
CA SER A 126 22.19 16.76 -10.08
C SER A 126 22.35 15.27 -10.45
N GLY A 127 21.56 14.78 -11.41
CA GLY A 127 21.39 13.37 -11.75
C GLY A 127 20.34 12.71 -10.84
N GLY A 128 19.69 11.65 -11.36
CA GLY A 128 18.51 11.08 -10.74
C GLY A 128 17.25 11.84 -11.12
N TYR A 129 16.23 11.84 -10.24
CA TYR A 129 14.93 12.46 -10.50
C TYR A 129 14.45 13.28 -9.31
N ASP A 130 13.77 14.40 -9.63
CA ASP A 130 12.95 15.16 -8.71
C ASP A 130 11.51 14.63 -8.77
N PHE A 131 10.86 14.45 -7.61
CA PHE A 131 9.53 13.86 -7.50
C PHE A 131 8.54 14.86 -6.93
N THR A 132 7.36 14.95 -7.55
CA THR A 132 6.21 15.66 -6.99
C THR A 132 5.24 14.65 -6.40
N LEU A 133 5.14 14.62 -5.08
CA LEU A 133 4.29 13.71 -4.34
C LEU A 133 2.85 14.20 -4.30
N ASN A 134 1.94 13.43 -4.88
CA ASN A 134 0.51 13.72 -4.91
C ASN A 134 -0.25 12.76 -3.99
N GLY A 135 -0.26 13.04 -2.68
CA GLY A 135 -1.02 12.23 -1.72
C GLY A 135 -2.52 12.35 -1.95
N ARG A 136 -3.22 11.20 -2.01
CA ARG A 136 -4.68 11.15 -2.23
C ARG A 136 -5.37 10.19 -1.29
N ILE A 137 -6.60 10.56 -0.90
CA ILE A 137 -7.53 9.67 -0.22
C ILE A 137 -8.44 9.05 -1.28
N LEU A 138 -8.50 7.72 -1.29
CA LEU A 138 -9.48 6.93 -2.03
C LEU A 138 -10.52 6.40 -1.04
N ARG A 139 -11.77 6.26 -1.49
CA ARG A 139 -12.88 5.72 -0.69
C ARG A 139 -13.69 4.75 -1.52
N GLY A 140 -14.20 3.71 -0.88
CA GLY A 140 -15.06 2.72 -1.50
C GLY A 140 -15.56 1.70 -0.48
N TYR A 141 -15.98 0.54 -0.97
CA TYR A 141 -16.53 -0.56 -0.21
C TYR A 141 -15.74 -1.84 -0.48
N VAL A 142 -15.74 -2.74 0.48
CA VAL A 142 -15.33 -4.13 0.24
C VAL A 142 -16.48 -4.83 -0.48
N THR A 143 -16.28 -5.26 -1.72
CA THR A 143 -17.29 -5.97 -2.53
C THR A 143 -17.37 -7.44 -2.14
N ARG A 144 -16.22 -8.07 -1.87
CA ARG A 144 -16.13 -9.47 -1.42
C ARG A 144 -14.78 -9.79 -0.80
N THR A 145 -14.74 -10.92 -0.08
CA THR A 145 -13.52 -11.62 0.30
C THR A 145 -13.39 -12.88 -0.56
N PHE A 146 -12.21 -13.14 -1.12
CA PHE A 146 -11.99 -14.30 -1.99
C PHE A 146 -10.53 -14.75 -1.95
N LEU A 147 -10.26 -15.92 -2.50
CA LEU A 147 -8.90 -16.40 -2.72
C LEU A 147 -8.41 -15.90 -4.08
N TYR A 148 -7.44 -15.03 -4.06
CA TYR A 148 -6.79 -14.48 -5.25
C TYR A 148 -5.60 -15.33 -5.65
N ASP A 149 -5.56 -15.73 -6.92
CA ASP A 149 -4.40 -16.42 -7.52
C ASP A 149 -3.31 -15.39 -7.81
N HIS A 150 -2.41 -15.23 -6.86
CA HIS A 150 -1.31 -14.29 -7.00
C HIS A 150 -0.31 -14.78 -8.08
N PRO A 151 0.32 -13.87 -8.88
CA PRO A 151 1.30 -14.25 -9.91
C PRO A 151 2.48 -15.08 -9.39
N SER A 152 2.74 -15.09 -8.09
CA SER A 152 3.72 -16.00 -7.45
C SER A 152 3.28 -17.47 -7.38
N GLY A 153 2.09 -17.81 -7.86
CA GLY A 153 1.51 -19.16 -7.81
C GLY A 153 0.86 -19.53 -6.46
N GLN A 154 0.71 -18.58 -5.56
CA GLN A 154 0.07 -18.80 -4.26
C GLN A 154 -1.34 -18.22 -4.25
N GLN A 155 -2.28 -18.92 -3.60
CA GLN A 155 -3.59 -18.37 -3.29
C GLN A 155 -3.52 -17.54 -2.02
N VAL A 156 -3.98 -16.30 -2.11
CA VAL A 156 -3.96 -15.34 -1.00
C VAL A 156 -5.36 -14.85 -0.72
N GLU A 157 -5.81 -14.95 0.53
CA GLU A 157 -7.08 -14.38 0.96
C GLU A 157 -7.03 -12.84 0.81
N SER A 158 -7.91 -12.30 -0.01
CA SER A 158 -7.88 -10.90 -0.44
C SER A 158 -9.26 -10.27 -0.38
N TYR A 159 -9.29 -8.96 -0.17
CA TYR A 159 -10.48 -8.14 -0.40
C TYR A 159 -10.47 -7.61 -1.83
N GLU A 160 -11.64 -7.67 -2.47
CA GLU A 160 -11.94 -6.91 -3.68
C GLU A 160 -12.70 -5.64 -3.29
N LEU A 161 -12.36 -4.52 -3.91
CA LEU A 161 -12.84 -3.19 -3.56
C LEU A 161 -13.47 -2.54 -4.79
N ASP A 162 -14.58 -1.81 -4.63
CA ASP A 162 -15.20 -1.02 -5.70
C ASP A 162 -14.43 0.26 -6.05
N MET A 163 -13.35 0.54 -5.34
CA MET A 163 -12.41 1.62 -5.66
C MET A 163 -11.20 1.08 -6.41
N PRO A 164 -10.79 1.69 -7.54
CA PRO A 164 -9.57 1.29 -8.23
C PRO A 164 -8.32 1.58 -7.36
N THR A 165 -7.31 0.73 -7.50
CA THR A 165 -6.01 0.93 -6.82
C THR A 165 -4.95 1.34 -7.86
N PRO A 166 -4.82 2.63 -8.21
CA PRO A 166 -3.88 3.07 -9.23
C PRO A 166 -2.43 2.84 -8.79
N SER A 167 -1.53 2.82 -9.78
CA SER A 167 -0.07 2.71 -9.52
C SER A 167 0.39 3.74 -8.49
N GLY A 168 1.22 3.31 -7.54
CA GLY A 168 1.68 4.11 -6.40
C GLY A 168 0.86 3.91 -5.12
N MET A 169 -0.32 3.29 -5.20
CA MET A 169 -1.12 2.94 -4.02
C MET A 169 -0.71 1.60 -3.40
N SER A 170 0.05 0.76 -4.09
CA SER A 170 0.56 -0.49 -3.53
C SER A 170 1.33 -0.24 -2.24
N GLY A 171 1.01 -1.00 -1.18
CA GLY A 171 1.54 -0.82 0.17
C GLY A 171 0.77 0.17 1.04
N ALA A 172 -0.18 0.93 0.50
CA ALA A 172 -1.04 1.83 1.27
C ALA A 172 -2.02 1.05 2.16
N PRO A 173 -2.35 1.56 3.36
CA PRO A 173 -3.28 0.89 4.27
C PRO A 173 -4.72 0.98 3.77
N LEU A 174 -5.48 -0.10 3.93
CA LEU A 174 -6.93 -0.10 3.85
C LEU A 174 -7.49 0.10 5.26
N VAL A 175 -8.28 1.14 5.48
CA VAL A 175 -8.76 1.56 6.80
C VAL A 175 -10.28 1.57 6.83
N LEU A 176 -10.89 1.06 7.91
CA LEU A 176 -12.34 1.13 8.13
C LEU A 176 -12.79 2.59 8.31
N ARG A 177 -13.91 2.93 7.67
CA ARG A 177 -14.54 4.23 7.84
C ARG A 177 -15.01 4.42 9.29
N GLY A 178 -14.81 5.63 9.80
CA GLY A 178 -15.19 6.00 11.17
C GLY A 178 -14.18 5.61 12.24
N GLY A 179 -13.04 5.00 11.86
CA GLY A 179 -11.98 4.60 12.77
C GLY A 179 -10.58 4.77 12.20
N LEU A 180 -9.61 4.35 13.00
CA LEU A 180 -8.18 4.28 12.66
C LEU A 180 -7.71 2.83 12.53
N GLN A 181 -8.63 1.93 12.20
CA GLN A 181 -8.38 0.49 12.15
C GLN A 181 -7.96 0.07 10.74
N VAL A 182 -6.71 -0.37 10.62
CA VAL A 182 -6.16 -0.94 9.39
C VAL A 182 -6.69 -2.36 9.22
N THR A 183 -7.42 -2.59 8.14
CA THR A 183 -8.00 -3.89 7.79
C THR A 183 -7.25 -4.60 6.69
N GLY A 184 -6.29 -3.96 6.04
CA GLY A 184 -5.54 -4.55 4.96
C GLY A 184 -4.47 -3.63 4.39
N ILE A 185 -3.79 -4.12 3.36
CA ILE A 185 -2.79 -3.38 2.57
C ILE A 185 -3.14 -3.54 1.10
N LEU A 186 -3.28 -2.43 0.38
CA LEU A 186 -3.54 -2.42 -1.06
C LEU A 186 -2.36 -3.02 -1.83
N PHE A 187 -2.64 -3.87 -2.84
CA PHE A 187 -1.55 -4.47 -3.62
C PHE A 187 -1.75 -4.47 -5.13
N GLY A 188 -2.94 -4.21 -5.65
CA GLY A 188 -3.15 -4.27 -7.09
C GLY A 188 -4.55 -3.95 -7.56
N LEU A 189 -4.77 -4.27 -8.83
CA LEU A 189 -6.04 -4.14 -9.53
C LEU A 189 -6.47 -5.51 -10.06
N HIS A 190 -7.78 -5.70 -10.16
CA HIS A 190 -8.43 -6.77 -10.89
C HIS A 190 -9.38 -6.17 -11.92
N ASP A 191 -9.05 -6.36 -13.18
CA ASP A 191 -9.85 -5.88 -14.30
C ASP A 191 -10.83 -6.97 -14.73
N VAL A 192 -12.12 -6.60 -14.84
CA VAL A 192 -13.19 -7.48 -15.32
C VAL A 192 -13.74 -6.89 -16.60
N GLU A 193 -13.67 -7.65 -17.69
CA GLU A 193 -14.33 -7.31 -18.93
C GLU A 193 -15.82 -7.64 -18.84
N MET A 194 -16.66 -6.63 -19.01
CA MET A 194 -18.11 -6.77 -19.09
C MET A 194 -18.55 -6.57 -20.55
N VAL A 195 -19.29 -7.52 -21.05
CA VAL A 195 -19.83 -7.45 -22.41
C VAL A 195 -21.32 -7.18 -22.32
N ASP A 196 -21.72 -5.96 -22.65
CA ASP A 196 -23.12 -5.56 -22.77
C ASP A 196 -23.58 -5.79 -24.22
N ALA A 197 -24.71 -6.44 -24.39
CA ALA A 197 -25.31 -6.65 -25.72
C ALA A 197 -26.69 -5.98 -25.76
N GLU A 198 -26.82 -4.97 -26.62
CA GLU A 198 -28.08 -4.28 -26.86
C GLU A 198 -28.61 -4.60 -28.26
N SER A 199 -29.93 -4.74 -28.40
CA SER A 199 -30.58 -4.86 -29.68
C SER A 199 -31.22 -3.52 -30.05
N MET A 200 -30.73 -2.88 -31.10
CA MET A 200 -31.20 -1.60 -31.55
C MET A 200 -31.52 -1.68 -33.06
N GLY A 201 -32.82 -1.49 -33.42
CA GLY A 201 -33.24 -1.53 -34.81
C GLY A 201 -33.00 -2.86 -35.54
N GLY A 202 -33.02 -4.00 -34.84
CA GLY A 202 -32.74 -5.33 -35.40
C GLY A 202 -31.25 -5.69 -35.51
N HIS A 203 -30.36 -4.79 -35.15
CA HIS A 203 -28.92 -5.04 -35.08
C HIS A 203 -28.49 -5.29 -33.62
N ARG A 204 -27.67 -6.32 -33.42
CA ARG A 204 -27.04 -6.59 -32.11
C ARG A 204 -25.75 -5.79 -31.99
N ILE A 205 -25.78 -4.79 -31.11
CA ILE A 205 -24.59 -4.00 -30.75
C ILE A 205 -23.98 -4.64 -29.50
N GLN A 206 -22.71 -4.96 -29.57
CA GLN A 206 -21.95 -5.51 -28.44
C GLN A 206 -20.91 -4.46 -28.03
N THR A 207 -21.00 -4.03 -26.78
CA THR A 207 -20.04 -3.09 -26.19
C THR A 207 -19.26 -3.79 -25.08
N THR A 208 -17.95 -3.74 -25.15
CA THR A 208 -17.09 -4.23 -24.06
C THR A 208 -16.64 -3.04 -23.23
N ARG A 209 -16.81 -3.13 -21.92
CA ARG A 209 -16.26 -2.18 -20.96
C ARG A 209 -15.41 -2.92 -19.93
N VAL A 210 -14.35 -2.28 -19.48
CA VAL A 210 -13.50 -2.77 -18.38
C VAL A 210 -13.92 -2.09 -17.10
N VAL A 211 -14.17 -2.89 -16.07
CA VAL A 211 -14.39 -2.41 -14.70
C VAL A 211 -13.22 -2.85 -13.85
N SER A 212 -12.54 -1.90 -13.24
CA SER A 212 -11.36 -2.15 -12.40
C SER A 212 -11.74 -2.15 -10.93
N PHE A 213 -11.43 -3.24 -10.24
CA PHE A 213 -11.58 -3.38 -8.79
C PHE A 213 -10.21 -3.32 -8.12
N GLY A 214 -10.14 -2.64 -6.97
CA GLY A 214 -8.93 -2.66 -6.16
C GLY A 214 -8.78 -3.98 -5.41
N LEU A 215 -7.54 -4.36 -5.13
CA LEU A 215 -7.20 -5.54 -4.35
C LEU A 215 -6.43 -5.17 -3.08
N ALA A 216 -6.76 -5.83 -1.96
CA ALA A 216 -6.03 -5.68 -0.71
C ALA A 216 -5.82 -7.02 0.00
N HIS A 217 -4.65 -7.19 0.61
CA HIS A 217 -4.42 -8.24 1.60
C HIS A 217 -5.36 -8.04 2.79
N THR A 218 -5.86 -9.14 3.36
CA THR A 218 -6.80 -9.06 4.50
C THR A 218 -6.09 -8.71 5.82
N ALA A 219 -6.86 -8.23 6.80
CA ALA A 219 -6.38 -8.02 8.16
C ALA A 219 -5.77 -9.30 8.75
N LYS A 220 -6.34 -10.47 8.48
CA LYS A 220 -5.84 -11.77 8.92
C LYS A 220 -4.43 -12.04 8.40
N THR A 221 -4.22 -11.86 7.09
CA THR A 221 -2.90 -12.02 6.45
C THR A 221 -1.90 -11.05 7.05
N LEU A 222 -2.24 -9.75 7.15
CA LEU A 222 -1.36 -8.71 7.69
C LEU A 222 -0.95 -8.99 9.14
N ARG A 223 -1.88 -9.38 10.00
CA ARG A 223 -1.63 -9.65 11.43
C ARG A 223 -0.71 -10.83 11.67
N ALA A 224 -0.75 -11.84 10.78
CA ALA A 224 0.03 -13.06 10.87
C ALA A 224 1.47 -12.94 10.32
N VAL A 225 1.83 -11.82 9.69
CA VAL A 225 3.17 -11.63 9.11
C VAL A 225 4.23 -11.71 10.18
N THR A 226 5.27 -12.50 9.89
CA THR A 226 6.47 -12.66 10.74
C THR A 226 7.72 -12.35 9.93
N THR A 227 8.67 -11.63 10.53
CA THR A 227 9.99 -11.30 9.95
C THR A 227 11.01 -11.13 11.10
N SER A 228 12.27 -10.92 10.79
CA SER A 228 13.28 -10.57 11.81
C SER A 228 12.99 -9.22 12.47
N ALA A 229 12.38 -8.27 11.74
CA ALA A 229 11.95 -6.98 12.29
C ALA A 229 10.92 -7.13 13.42
N THR A 230 10.06 -8.14 13.35
CA THR A 230 9.11 -8.51 14.43
C THR A 230 9.66 -9.56 15.40
N LYS A 231 10.97 -9.84 15.36
CA LYS A 231 11.63 -10.89 16.17
C LYS A 231 11.00 -12.27 15.99
N GLY A 232 10.49 -12.57 14.81
CA GLY A 232 9.81 -13.83 14.48
C GLY A 232 8.40 -13.97 15.06
N MET A 233 7.87 -12.95 15.72
CA MET A 233 6.49 -12.93 16.23
C MET A 233 5.51 -12.45 15.16
N PRO A 234 4.25 -12.89 15.20
CA PRO A 234 3.18 -12.26 14.40
C PRO A 234 3.12 -10.76 14.66
N LEU A 235 2.96 -9.98 13.58
CA LEU A 235 2.96 -8.51 13.64
C LEU A 235 1.98 -7.98 14.70
N ALA A 236 0.78 -8.56 14.79
CA ALA A 236 -0.21 -8.15 15.77
C ALA A 236 0.21 -8.38 17.23
N GLU A 237 1.00 -9.39 17.51
CA GLU A 237 1.53 -9.67 18.85
C GLU A 237 2.70 -8.75 19.18
N PHE A 238 3.60 -8.56 18.23
CA PHE A 238 4.74 -7.65 18.38
C PHE A 238 4.32 -6.22 18.70
N LEU A 239 3.26 -5.70 18.07
CA LEU A 239 2.78 -4.33 18.30
C LEU A 239 2.06 -4.14 19.65
N ARG A 240 1.61 -5.22 20.32
CA ARG A 240 0.97 -5.16 21.65
C ARG A 240 1.95 -5.10 22.81
N GLN A 241 3.18 -5.56 22.64
CA GLN A 241 4.24 -5.50 23.64
C GLN A 241 4.74 -4.06 23.86
#